data_34a6c74e14b5c9ba66b165410f22f8c5
#
_entry.id   34a6c74e14b5c9ba66b165410f22f8c5
#
_cell.length_a   1.000
_cell.length_b   1.000
_cell.length_c   1.000
_cell.angle_alpha   90.00
_cell.angle_beta   90.00
_cell.angle_gamma   90.00
#
_symmetry.space_group_name_H-M   'P 1'
#
loop_
_entity.id
_entity.type
_entity.pdbx_description
1 polymer ?
#
loop_
_entity_poly.entity_id
_entity_poly.type
_entity_poly.pdbx_seq_one_letter_code
_entity_poly.pdbx_strand_id
1 'polypeptide(L)'
;MARVVNSRLRVGRLTQAGQAITLTQTDGTTCGPTCLLAARLLLAPAERWALTGELTWEEAASSEPGREGKHLMSLLSRQQLRIQRAMNVRGLGALPWPRALGSTPWSVARQMTEIVSTCTPGGGRRRYTVRWVGDHGPAWGREVVSIRKALAGGLPVVLVTGGPLVLDTDTVAETGSGSVGPRLRTALARTPAVSRHYVLALPWRTIGQDDPGRGHAYLYEPSSGSVRALDLTARRDPHRPGPRELGGWPRVLAVITPCSAVQSESWPTTSVSMRLINRQSCLLGNTVSAGCECWEACEGLAFRS
;
A
#
# COMPACT_ATOMS: atom_id res chain seq x y z
N MET A 1 -17.18 -13.59 1.06
CA MET A 1 -16.09 -13.40 2.05
C MET A 1 -14.74 -13.43 1.35
N ALA A 2 -13.70 -12.75 1.89
CA ALA A 2 -12.33 -12.90 1.42
C ALA A 2 -11.54 -13.77 2.41
N ARG A 3 -10.78 -14.73 1.91
CA ARG A 3 -9.91 -15.62 2.72
C ARG A 3 -8.67 -16.01 1.93
N VAL A 4 -7.61 -16.35 2.65
CA VAL A 4 -6.42 -16.94 2.04
C VAL A 4 -6.61 -18.46 1.96
N VAL A 5 -6.60 -18.98 0.73
CA VAL A 5 -6.72 -20.42 0.45
C VAL A 5 -5.67 -20.78 -0.59
N ASN A 6 -4.88 -21.83 -0.32
CA ASN A 6 -3.79 -22.26 -1.20
C ASN A 6 -2.84 -21.12 -1.61
N SER A 7 -2.42 -20.34 -0.63
CA SER A 7 -1.53 -19.16 -0.83
C SER A 7 -2.07 -18.13 -1.82
N ARG A 8 -3.39 -17.99 -1.94
CA ARG A 8 -4.05 -16.98 -2.78
C ARG A 8 -5.19 -16.30 -2.02
N LEU A 9 -5.37 -15.01 -2.26
CA LEU A 9 -6.51 -14.28 -1.74
C LEU A 9 -7.74 -14.58 -2.60
N ARG A 10 -8.66 -15.35 -2.04
CA ARG A 10 -9.90 -15.76 -2.69
C ARG A 10 -11.07 -14.93 -2.18
N VAL A 11 -11.93 -14.54 -3.09
CA VAL A 11 -13.14 -13.74 -2.82
C VAL A 11 -14.34 -14.51 -3.38
N GLY A 12 -15.40 -14.63 -2.59
CA GLY A 12 -16.61 -15.32 -3.00
C GLY A 12 -17.12 -16.32 -1.96
N ARG A 13 -18.08 -17.17 -2.36
CA ARG A 13 -18.55 -18.28 -1.54
C ARG A 13 -17.50 -19.39 -1.55
N LEU A 14 -16.93 -19.68 -0.38
CA LEU A 14 -15.86 -20.68 -0.24
C LEU A 14 -16.38 -22.08 0.03
N THR A 15 -17.72 -22.22 0.20
CA THR A 15 -18.38 -23.51 0.53
C THR A 15 -18.66 -24.38 -0.67
N GLN A 16 -18.61 -23.84 -1.89
CA GLN A 16 -18.82 -24.58 -3.13
C GLN A 16 -17.60 -24.45 -4.05
N ALA A 17 -17.10 -25.56 -4.55
CA ALA A 17 -15.98 -25.59 -5.49
C ALA A 17 -16.33 -24.78 -6.75
N GLY A 18 -15.53 -23.78 -7.07
CA GLY A 18 -15.66 -22.97 -8.29
C GLY A 18 -16.26 -21.57 -8.13
N GLN A 19 -16.87 -21.24 -6.99
CA GLN A 19 -17.51 -19.92 -6.79
C GLN A 19 -16.55 -18.81 -6.29
N ALA A 20 -15.45 -19.18 -5.62
CA ALA A 20 -14.46 -18.21 -5.17
C ALA A 20 -13.42 -17.93 -6.25
N ILE A 21 -13.20 -16.66 -6.57
CA ILE A 21 -12.18 -16.21 -7.52
C ILE A 21 -10.95 -15.67 -6.78
N THR A 22 -9.79 -15.72 -7.45
CA THR A 22 -8.59 -15.06 -6.94
C THR A 22 -8.71 -13.57 -7.20
N LEU A 23 -8.53 -12.74 -6.18
CA LEU A 23 -8.45 -11.29 -6.36
C LEU A 23 -7.12 -10.95 -7.04
N THR A 24 -7.18 -10.33 -8.21
CA THR A 24 -6.02 -9.83 -8.95
C THR A 24 -6.29 -8.43 -9.44
N GLN A 25 -5.23 -7.68 -9.73
CA GLN A 25 -5.36 -6.37 -10.33
C GLN A 25 -5.96 -6.44 -11.75
N THR A 26 -6.73 -5.43 -12.12
CA THR A 26 -7.43 -5.38 -13.41
C THR A 26 -6.49 -5.02 -14.54
N ASP A 27 -5.54 -4.14 -14.28
CA ASP A 27 -4.52 -3.66 -15.24
C ASP A 27 -3.22 -3.25 -14.52
N GLY A 28 -2.20 -2.89 -15.28
CA GLY A 28 -0.88 -2.51 -14.75
C GLY A 28 -0.86 -1.27 -13.85
N THR A 29 -1.99 -0.53 -13.74
CA THR A 29 -2.09 0.71 -12.95
C THR A 29 -2.94 0.56 -11.69
N THR A 30 -3.58 -0.60 -11.50
CA THR A 30 -4.55 -0.84 -10.41
C THR A 30 -4.00 -1.61 -9.20
N CYS A 31 -2.67 -1.79 -9.09
CA CYS A 31 -2.07 -2.48 -7.93
C CYS A 31 -2.42 -1.82 -6.59
N GLY A 32 -2.33 -0.48 -6.48
CA GLY A 32 -2.73 0.27 -5.29
C GLY A 32 -4.22 0.09 -4.95
N PRO A 33 -5.16 0.38 -5.86
CA PRO A 33 -6.58 0.10 -5.69
C PRO A 33 -6.90 -1.33 -5.28
N THR A 34 -6.18 -2.32 -5.84
CA THR A 34 -6.38 -3.73 -5.52
C THR A 34 -5.93 -4.06 -4.11
N CYS A 35 -4.79 -3.52 -3.65
CA CYS A 35 -4.36 -3.62 -2.25
C CYS A 35 -5.41 -3.01 -1.29
N LEU A 36 -5.98 -1.86 -1.63
CA LEU A 36 -7.03 -1.21 -0.84
C LEU A 36 -8.31 -2.05 -0.80
N LEU A 37 -8.72 -2.59 -1.95
CA LEU A 37 -9.86 -3.50 -2.01
C LEU A 37 -9.62 -4.75 -1.16
N ALA A 38 -8.44 -5.36 -1.25
CA ALA A 38 -8.06 -6.50 -0.42
C ALA A 38 -8.14 -6.19 1.08
N ALA A 39 -7.58 -5.03 1.50
CA ALA A 39 -7.65 -4.58 2.89
C ALA A 39 -9.10 -4.41 3.36
N ARG A 40 -9.94 -3.74 2.57
CA ARG A 40 -11.36 -3.56 2.86
C ARG A 40 -12.09 -4.89 3.01
N LEU A 41 -11.85 -5.82 2.07
CA LEU A 41 -12.49 -7.12 2.04
C LEU A 41 -12.10 -8.02 3.22
N LEU A 42 -10.91 -7.85 3.77
CA LEU A 42 -10.42 -8.61 4.92
C LEU A 42 -10.83 -7.99 6.26
N LEU A 43 -10.95 -6.66 6.33
CA LEU A 43 -11.26 -5.96 7.57
C LEU A 43 -12.76 -5.76 7.80
N ALA A 44 -13.55 -5.68 6.72
CA ALA A 44 -14.99 -5.44 6.85
C ALA A 44 -15.69 -6.69 7.40
N PRO A 45 -16.56 -6.55 8.41
CA PRO A 45 -17.45 -7.63 8.84
C PRO A 45 -18.32 -8.11 7.67
N ALA A 46 -18.61 -9.40 7.62
CA ALA A 46 -19.37 -10.02 6.52
C ALA A 46 -20.71 -9.32 6.23
N GLU A 47 -21.33 -8.72 7.23
CA GLU A 47 -22.62 -8.05 7.17
C GLU A 47 -22.59 -6.68 6.47
N ARG A 48 -21.40 -6.06 6.32
CA ARG A 48 -21.24 -4.76 5.64
C ARG A 48 -20.83 -4.88 4.18
N TRP A 49 -20.95 -6.06 3.64
CA TRP A 49 -20.56 -6.39 2.27
C TRP A 49 -21.60 -5.99 1.22
N ALA A 50 -22.44 -5.06 1.49
CA ALA A 50 -23.03 -4.32 0.40
C ALA A 50 -21.87 -3.67 -0.38
N LEU A 51 -21.44 -4.31 -1.46
CA LEU A 51 -20.65 -3.68 -2.50
C LEU A 51 -21.49 -2.48 -2.93
N THR A 52 -21.28 -1.36 -2.23
CA THR A 52 -21.99 -0.09 -2.30
C THR A 52 -22.93 0.03 -3.48
N GLY A 53 -24.22 -0.29 -3.26
CA GLY A 53 -25.31 0.32 -4.00
C GLY A 53 -25.75 -0.31 -5.32
N GLU A 54 -25.05 -1.32 -5.85
CA GLU A 54 -25.42 -1.83 -7.18
C GLU A 54 -25.77 -3.32 -7.23
N LEU A 55 -25.37 -4.14 -6.24
CA LEU A 55 -25.79 -5.54 -6.12
C LEU A 55 -25.56 -6.02 -4.70
N THR A 56 -26.61 -6.57 -4.10
CA THR A 56 -26.46 -7.34 -2.88
C THR A 56 -25.73 -8.63 -3.21
N TRP A 57 -25.01 -9.17 -2.23
CA TRP A 57 -24.34 -10.46 -2.36
C TRP A 57 -25.32 -11.60 -2.73
N GLU A 58 -26.60 -11.43 -2.41
CA GLU A 58 -27.70 -12.36 -2.72
C GLU A 58 -28.07 -12.32 -4.21
N GLU A 59 -28.04 -11.16 -4.86
CA GLU A 59 -28.26 -11.04 -6.32
C GLU A 59 -27.10 -11.65 -7.12
N ALA A 60 -25.84 -11.52 -6.63
CA ALA A 60 -24.72 -12.21 -7.24
C ALA A 60 -24.80 -13.75 -7.05
N ALA A 61 -25.51 -14.20 -6.03
CA ALA A 61 -25.64 -15.61 -5.67
C ALA A 61 -26.78 -16.34 -6.39
N SER A 62 -27.73 -15.61 -6.97
CA SER A 62 -28.88 -16.18 -7.72
C SER A 62 -28.56 -16.48 -9.19
N SER A 63 -27.34 -16.20 -9.64
CA SER A 63 -26.91 -16.43 -11.03
C SER A 63 -26.56 -17.92 -11.26
N GLU A 64 -26.77 -18.39 -12.49
CA GLU A 64 -26.46 -19.77 -12.92
C GLU A 64 -24.98 -20.16 -12.67
N PRO A 65 -24.71 -21.45 -12.35
CA PRO A 65 -23.37 -21.98 -12.17
C PRO A 65 -22.46 -21.65 -13.38
N GLY A 66 -21.31 -20.99 -13.11
CA GLY A 66 -20.36 -20.56 -14.14
C GLY A 66 -20.49 -19.09 -14.60
N ARG A 67 -21.65 -18.43 -14.44
CA ARG A 67 -21.80 -16.99 -14.63
C ARG A 67 -21.36 -16.18 -13.41
N GLU A 68 -21.54 -16.73 -12.21
CA GLU A 68 -21.20 -16.08 -10.94
C GLU A 68 -19.74 -15.61 -10.88
N GLY A 69 -18.79 -16.46 -11.27
CA GLY A 69 -17.36 -16.11 -11.24
C GLY A 69 -17.00 -14.94 -12.17
N LYS A 70 -17.56 -14.92 -13.38
CA LYS A 70 -17.35 -13.83 -14.35
C LYS A 70 -17.99 -12.53 -13.87
N HIS A 71 -19.19 -12.62 -13.29
CA HIS A 71 -19.90 -11.48 -12.74
C HIS A 71 -19.16 -10.89 -11.55
N LEU A 72 -18.74 -11.71 -10.59
CA LEU A 72 -17.94 -11.29 -9.43
C LEU A 72 -16.61 -10.65 -9.87
N MET A 73 -15.92 -11.22 -10.85
CA MET A 73 -14.69 -10.63 -11.41
C MET A 73 -14.96 -9.25 -12.00
N SER A 74 -16.04 -9.09 -12.77
CA SER A 74 -16.45 -7.79 -13.33
C SER A 74 -16.75 -6.75 -12.23
N LEU A 75 -17.45 -7.17 -11.17
CA LEU A 75 -17.72 -6.31 -10.01
C LEU A 75 -16.44 -5.86 -9.32
N LEU A 76 -15.52 -6.77 -9.03
CA LEU A 76 -14.24 -6.46 -8.40
C LEU A 76 -13.38 -5.53 -9.28
N SER A 77 -13.39 -5.75 -10.60
CA SER A 77 -12.70 -4.87 -11.55
C SER A 77 -13.31 -3.46 -11.56
N ARG A 78 -14.63 -3.34 -11.59
CA ARG A 78 -15.31 -2.02 -11.47
C ARG A 78 -14.98 -1.32 -10.16
N GLN A 79 -14.92 -2.03 -9.04
CA GLN A 79 -14.56 -1.45 -7.75
C GLN A 79 -13.10 -0.97 -7.73
N GLN A 80 -12.16 -1.72 -8.29
CA GLN A 80 -10.76 -1.27 -8.41
C GLN A 80 -10.68 0.04 -9.20
N LEU A 81 -11.36 0.12 -10.35
CA LEU A 81 -11.38 1.32 -11.19
C LEU A 81 -12.08 2.51 -10.50
N ARG A 82 -13.14 2.25 -9.71
CA ARG A 82 -13.80 3.28 -8.90
C ARG A 82 -12.87 3.84 -7.84
N ILE A 83 -12.19 2.96 -7.09
CA ILE A 83 -11.20 3.34 -6.09
C ILE A 83 -10.08 4.15 -6.76
N GLN A 84 -9.55 3.71 -7.90
CA GLN A 84 -8.51 4.42 -8.63
C GLN A 84 -8.95 5.83 -9.03
N ARG A 85 -10.16 5.97 -9.58
CA ARG A 85 -10.70 7.29 -9.95
C ARG A 85 -10.80 8.22 -8.74
N ALA A 86 -11.37 7.73 -7.63
CA ALA A 86 -11.48 8.50 -6.39
C ALA A 86 -10.12 8.94 -5.83
N MET A 87 -9.10 8.06 -5.93
CA MET A 87 -7.74 8.37 -5.51
C MET A 87 -7.09 9.42 -6.40
N ASN A 88 -7.31 9.34 -7.71
CA ASN A 88 -6.61 10.17 -8.68
C ASN A 88 -7.19 11.59 -8.79
N VAL A 89 -8.46 11.80 -8.46
CA VAL A 89 -9.07 13.16 -8.42
C VAL A 89 -8.28 14.10 -7.49
N ARG A 90 -7.75 13.58 -6.39
CA ARG A 90 -6.92 14.32 -5.42
C ARG A 90 -5.58 13.63 -5.19
N GLY A 91 -4.95 13.17 -6.26
CA GLY A 91 -3.73 12.37 -6.19
C GLY A 91 -2.51 13.15 -5.66
N LEU A 92 -2.46 14.47 -5.93
CA LEU A 92 -1.47 15.41 -5.40
C LEU A 92 -2.19 16.53 -4.61
N GLY A 93 -2.79 16.19 -3.47
CA GLY A 93 -3.57 17.15 -2.70
C GLY A 93 -4.82 17.62 -3.46
N ALA A 94 -4.85 18.88 -3.91
CA ALA A 94 -5.94 19.44 -4.70
C ALA A 94 -5.85 19.10 -6.21
N LEU A 95 -4.68 18.65 -6.69
CA LEU A 95 -4.46 18.40 -8.10
C LEU A 95 -4.76 16.94 -8.47
N PRO A 96 -5.34 16.72 -9.67
CA PRO A 96 -5.56 15.37 -10.20
C PRO A 96 -4.24 14.71 -10.58
N TRP A 97 -4.21 13.37 -10.49
CA TRP A 97 -3.09 12.54 -10.88
C TRP A 97 -3.43 11.71 -12.12
N PRO A 98 -2.58 11.65 -13.16
CA PRO A 98 -2.86 10.88 -14.36
C PRO A 98 -2.99 9.38 -14.06
N ARG A 99 -4.05 8.75 -14.58
CA ARG A 99 -4.30 7.31 -14.38
C ARG A 99 -3.15 6.44 -14.89
N ALA A 100 -2.53 6.82 -15.99
CA ALA A 100 -1.42 6.07 -16.59
C ALA A 100 -0.20 5.91 -15.66
N LEU A 101 -0.07 6.77 -14.65
CA LEU A 101 0.99 6.73 -13.66
C LEU A 101 0.58 5.95 -12.38
N GLY A 102 -0.57 5.26 -12.41
CA GLY A 102 -1.08 4.50 -11.29
C GLY A 102 -1.66 5.38 -10.18
N SER A 103 -1.30 5.11 -8.94
CA SER A 103 -1.75 5.84 -7.75
C SER A 103 -0.57 6.43 -6.98
N THR A 104 -0.78 7.58 -6.33
CA THR A 104 0.26 8.15 -5.46
C THR A 104 0.25 7.48 -4.08
N PRO A 105 1.40 7.34 -3.40
CA PRO A 105 1.44 6.78 -2.04
C PRO A 105 0.57 7.54 -1.04
N TRP A 106 0.45 8.86 -1.19
CA TRP A 106 -0.38 9.71 -0.32
C TRP A 106 -1.87 9.42 -0.51
N SER A 107 -2.32 9.19 -1.74
CA SER A 107 -3.70 8.80 -2.01
C SER A 107 -4.03 7.42 -1.44
N VAL A 108 -3.08 6.48 -1.51
CA VAL A 108 -3.21 5.16 -0.86
C VAL A 108 -3.30 5.30 0.66
N ALA A 109 -2.44 6.13 1.27
CA ALA A 109 -2.45 6.35 2.72
C ALA A 109 -3.79 6.95 3.20
N ARG A 110 -4.33 7.93 2.47
CA ARG A 110 -5.64 8.51 2.76
C ARG A 110 -6.76 7.48 2.70
N GLN A 111 -6.80 6.67 1.65
CA GLN A 111 -7.80 5.62 1.51
C GLN A 111 -7.66 4.51 2.56
N MET A 112 -6.43 4.12 2.92
CA MET A 112 -6.20 3.19 4.04
C MET A 112 -6.73 3.74 5.36
N THR A 113 -6.55 5.04 5.62
CA THR A 113 -7.10 5.72 6.80
C THR A 113 -8.63 5.59 6.84
N GLU A 114 -9.30 5.84 5.72
CA GLU A 114 -10.74 5.73 5.57
C GLU A 114 -11.23 4.29 5.78
N ILE A 115 -10.61 3.32 5.09
CA ILE A 115 -10.96 1.90 5.18
C ILE A 115 -10.85 1.40 6.63
N VAL A 116 -9.72 1.65 7.28
CA VAL A 116 -9.49 1.17 8.65
C VAL A 116 -10.45 1.84 9.64
N SER A 117 -10.68 3.16 9.50
CA SER A 117 -11.63 3.88 10.35
C SER A 117 -13.07 3.37 10.21
N THR A 118 -13.46 2.93 9.01
CA THR A 118 -14.82 2.45 8.73
C THR A 118 -15.00 0.98 9.11
N CYS A 119 -13.95 0.15 8.90
CA CYS A 119 -14.05 -1.30 9.03
C CYS A 119 -13.67 -1.82 10.43
N THR A 120 -13.03 -1.01 11.28
CA THR A 120 -12.60 -1.44 12.62
C THR A 120 -13.55 -0.89 13.69
N PRO A 121 -14.45 -1.71 14.28
CA PRO A 121 -15.34 -1.28 15.35
C PRO A 121 -14.53 -0.84 16.58
N GLY A 122 -14.86 0.32 17.17
CA GLY A 122 -14.18 0.85 18.36
C GLY A 122 -12.74 1.29 18.14
N GLY A 123 -12.22 1.17 16.95
CA GLY A 123 -10.90 1.67 16.57
C GLY A 123 -10.94 3.18 16.41
N GLY A 124 -10.30 3.91 17.32
CA GLY A 124 -10.09 5.35 17.17
C GLY A 124 -9.53 5.65 15.78
N ARG A 125 -9.79 6.86 15.27
CA ARG A 125 -9.37 7.31 13.94
C ARG A 125 -7.85 7.13 13.77
N ARG A 126 -7.45 6.03 13.11
CA ARG A 126 -6.05 5.71 12.87
C ARG A 126 -5.64 6.27 11.53
N ARG A 127 -4.77 7.26 11.55
CA ARG A 127 -4.23 7.88 10.34
C ARG A 127 -3.10 7.01 9.80
N TYR A 128 -3.12 6.77 8.48
CA TYR A 128 -2.01 6.15 7.76
C TYR A 128 -1.12 7.23 7.15
N THR A 129 0.17 7.03 7.20
CA THR A 129 1.18 7.94 6.64
C THR A 129 2.16 7.20 5.77
N VAL A 130 2.72 7.93 4.81
CA VAL A 130 3.79 7.45 3.94
C VAL A 130 5.13 7.75 4.59
N ARG A 131 5.95 6.73 4.75
CA ARG A 131 7.36 6.89 5.17
C ARG A 131 8.27 6.33 4.10
N TRP A 132 9.11 7.18 3.56
CA TRP A 132 10.15 6.77 2.63
C TRP A 132 11.26 6.07 3.39
N VAL A 133 11.75 4.94 2.87
CA VAL A 133 12.69 4.07 3.57
C VAL A 133 13.82 3.63 2.64
N GLY A 134 14.99 3.39 3.24
CA GLY A 134 16.01 2.55 2.64
C GLY A 134 15.84 1.15 3.22
N ASP A 135 15.55 0.16 2.40
CA ASP A 135 15.22 -1.21 2.81
C ASP A 135 16.44 -2.06 3.20
N HIS A 136 17.40 -1.43 3.85
CA HIS A 136 18.63 -2.04 4.37
C HIS A 136 19.12 -1.32 5.63
N GLY A 137 20.01 -1.97 6.36
CA GLY A 137 20.64 -1.40 7.54
C GLY A 137 19.73 -1.32 8.78
N PRO A 138 20.24 -0.73 9.88
CA PRO A 138 19.55 -0.73 11.18
C PRO A 138 18.23 0.05 11.17
N ALA A 139 18.11 1.10 10.34
CA ALA A 139 16.87 1.88 10.21
C ALA A 139 15.74 1.02 9.63
N TRP A 140 16.05 0.21 8.64
CA TRP A 140 15.11 -0.75 8.08
C TRP A 140 14.69 -1.82 9.09
N GLY A 141 15.63 -2.32 9.89
CA GLY A 141 15.29 -3.26 10.96
C GLY A 141 14.24 -2.71 11.94
N ARG A 142 14.37 -1.43 12.33
CA ARG A 142 13.35 -0.75 13.17
C ARG A 142 12.01 -0.60 12.45
N GLU A 143 12.05 -0.32 11.16
CA GLU A 143 10.83 -0.22 10.34
C GLU A 143 10.11 -1.57 10.25
N VAL A 144 10.83 -2.67 10.04
CA VAL A 144 10.26 -4.03 10.03
C VAL A 144 9.60 -4.37 11.37
N VAL A 145 10.21 -3.97 12.49
CA VAL A 145 9.58 -4.12 13.82
C VAL A 145 8.27 -3.32 13.90
N SER A 146 8.25 -2.09 13.38
CA SER A 146 7.04 -1.25 13.32
C SER A 146 5.95 -1.87 12.46
N ILE A 147 6.30 -2.37 11.28
CA ILE A 147 5.39 -3.10 10.38
C ILE A 147 4.78 -4.29 11.13
N ARG A 148 5.60 -5.13 11.74
CA ARG A 148 5.12 -6.31 12.47
C ARG A 148 4.21 -5.95 13.63
N LYS A 149 4.52 -4.87 14.38
CA LYS A 149 3.65 -4.35 15.44
C LYS A 149 2.25 -3.98 14.92
N ALA A 150 2.18 -3.31 13.77
CA ALA A 150 0.91 -3.00 13.12
C ALA A 150 0.14 -4.28 12.73
N LEU A 151 0.82 -5.24 12.08
CA LEU A 151 0.23 -6.52 11.67
C LEU A 151 -0.26 -7.35 12.86
N ALA A 152 0.50 -7.40 13.96
CA ALA A 152 0.09 -8.05 15.21
C ALA A 152 -1.17 -7.41 15.82
N GLY A 153 -1.32 -6.09 15.65
CA GLY A 153 -2.50 -5.33 16.04
C GLY A 153 -3.68 -5.43 15.08
N GLY A 154 -3.62 -6.30 14.08
CA GLY A 154 -4.71 -6.49 13.10
C GLY A 154 -4.76 -5.41 12.01
N LEU A 155 -3.73 -4.56 11.89
CA LEU A 155 -3.70 -3.46 10.93
C LEU A 155 -2.81 -3.80 9.73
N PRO A 156 -3.35 -3.84 8.51
CA PRO A 156 -2.55 -4.09 7.32
C PRO A 156 -1.61 -2.92 7.02
N VAL A 157 -0.52 -3.21 6.31
CA VAL A 157 0.50 -2.23 5.91
C VAL A 157 0.73 -2.33 4.42
N VAL A 158 0.78 -1.21 3.70
CA VAL A 158 1.11 -1.23 2.26
C VAL A 158 2.59 -0.93 2.07
N LEU A 159 3.27 -1.77 1.30
CA LEU A 159 4.64 -1.55 0.87
C LEU A 159 4.64 -1.02 -0.56
N VAL A 160 5.39 0.04 -0.77
CA VAL A 160 5.64 0.60 -2.10
C VAL A 160 6.94 0.03 -2.60
N THR A 161 6.88 -0.74 -3.67
CA THR A 161 8.05 -1.44 -4.23
C THR A 161 8.48 -0.83 -5.54
N GLY A 162 9.74 -1.01 -5.88
CA GLY A 162 10.31 -0.46 -7.11
C GLY A 162 11.76 -0.84 -7.30
N GLY A 163 12.38 -0.22 -8.30
CA GLY A 163 13.76 -0.47 -8.66
C GLY A 163 14.24 0.54 -9.70
N PRO A 164 15.44 0.36 -10.25
CA PRO A 164 15.92 1.18 -11.35
C PRO A 164 15.01 1.02 -12.58
N LEU A 165 15.12 1.95 -13.54
CA LEU A 165 14.31 1.92 -14.76
C LEU A 165 14.52 0.66 -15.59
N VAL A 166 15.72 0.12 -15.55
CA VAL A 166 16.10 -1.15 -16.19
C VAL A 166 16.75 -2.04 -15.15
N LEU A 167 16.24 -3.26 -14.98
CA LEU A 167 16.90 -4.30 -14.19
C LEU A 167 17.91 -5.06 -15.07
N ASP A 168 19.05 -5.43 -14.49
CA ASP A 168 19.98 -6.33 -15.15
C ASP A 168 19.37 -7.72 -15.21
N THR A 169 18.74 -8.02 -16.34
CA THR A 169 18.31 -9.37 -16.67
C THR A 169 19.42 -10.01 -17.50
N ASP A 170 20.25 -10.82 -16.90
CA ASP A 170 21.32 -11.56 -17.56
C ASP A 170 20.82 -12.61 -18.59
N THR A 171 19.52 -12.67 -18.81
CA THR A 171 18.93 -13.66 -19.72
C THR A 171 17.60 -13.17 -20.29
N VAL A 172 17.63 -12.19 -21.17
CA VAL A 172 16.58 -12.14 -22.20
C VAL A 172 17.28 -12.37 -23.53
N ALA A 173 17.05 -13.57 -24.04
CA ALA A 173 17.38 -13.97 -25.38
C ALA A 173 17.07 -12.82 -26.35
N GLU A 174 18.04 -12.54 -27.20
CA GLU A 174 17.97 -11.66 -28.35
C GLU A 174 16.80 -12.07 -29.25
N THR A 175 15.64 -11.55 -29.02
CA THR A 175 14.54 -11.61 -29.97
C THR A 175 13.98 -10.21 -30.17
N GLY A 176 14.54 -9.58 -31.18
CA GLY A 176 13.83 -8.70 -32.09
C GLY A 176 13.48 -7.29 -31.61
N SER A 177 14.14 -6.34 -32.28
CA SER A 177 13.62 -5.00 -32.58
C SER A 177 13.63 -3.96 -31.45
N GLY A 178 14.67 -3.14 -31.49
CA GLY A 178 14.76 -1.92 -30.67
C GLY A 178 15.84 -2.00 -29.59
N SER A 179 17.09 -2.34 -29.95
CA SER A 179 18.20 -2.39 -29.00
C SER A 179 18.51 -0.99 -28.48
N VAL A 180 18.04 -0.73 -27.26
CA VAL A 180 18.57 0.35 -26.43
C VAL A 180 20.07 0.08 -26.27
N GLY A 181 20.92 0.97 -26.81
CA GLY A 181 22.36 0.76 -26.81
C GLY A 181 22.93 0.53 -25.40
N PRO A 182 24.02 -0.24 -25.25
CA PRO A 182 24.56 -0.66 -23.95
C PRO A 182 24.85 0.52 -23.00
N ARG A 183 25.28 1.68 -23.53
CA ARG A 183 25.52 2.89 -22.73
C ARG A 183 24.25 3.45 -22.12
N LEU A 184 23.13 3.44 -22.85
CA LEU A 184 21.85 3.92 -22.34
C LEU A 184 21.27 2.93 -21.35
N ARG A 185 21.41 1.62 -21.54
CA ARG A 185 21.02 0.58 -20.55
C ARG A 185 21.77 0.78 -19.23
N THR A 186 23.10 0.97 -19.28
CA THR A 186 23.92 1.25 -18.10
C THR A 186 23.49 2.54 -17.39
N ALA A 187 23.17 3.60 -18.12
CA ALA A 187 22.68 4.84 -17.56
C ALA A 187 21.30 4.66 -16.92
N LEU A 188 20.39 3.92 -17.53
CA LEU A 188 19.05 3.62 -16.99
C LEU A 188 19.10 2.70 -15.78
N ALA A 189 20.04 1.74 -15.72
CA ALA A 189 20.26 0.90 -14.55
C ALA A 189 20.79 1.67 -13.33
N ARG A 190 21.46 2.81 -13.57
CA ARG A 190 21.94 3.72 -12.52
C ARG A 190 20.91 4.76 -12.08
N THR A 191 19.71 4.76 -12.68
CA THR A 191 18.65 5.70 -12.27
C THR A 191 18.21 5.44 -10.83
N PRO A 192 17.80 6.50 -10.10
CA PRO A 192 17.19 6.32 -8.79
C PRO A 192 16.01 5.34 -8.87
N ALA A 193 15.83 4.55 -7.83
CA ALA A 193 14.72 3.61 -7.76
C ALA A 193 13.38 4.36 -7.84
N VAL A 194 12.52 3.94 -8.78
CA VAL A 194 11.21 4.54 -9.02
C VAL A 194 10.13 3.61 -8.47
N SER A 195 9.14 4.19 -7.80
CA SER A 195 7.96 3.48 -7.33
C SER A 195 7.21 2.87 -8.52
N ARG A 196 7.02 1.56 -8.50
CA ARG A 196 6.43 0.80 -9.60
C ARG A 196 5.23 -0.02 -9.21
N HIS A 197 5.17 -0.46 -7.96
CA HIS A 197 4.19 -1.44 -7.55
C HIS A 197 3.81 -1.28 -6.07
N TYR A 198 2.64 -1.79 -5.71
CA TYR A 198 2.14 -1.85 -4.34
C TYR A 198 1.85 -3.29 -3.97
N VAL A 199 2.27 -3.69 -2.77
CA VAL A 199 1.91 -4.96 -2.16
C VAL A 199 1.35 -4.72 -0.76
N LEU A 200 0.48 -5.62 -0.28
CA LEU A 200 -0.18 -5.46 1.01
C LEU A 200 0.34 -6.49 2.00
N ALA A 201 0.99 -6.03 3.06
CA ALA A 201 1.32 -6.87 4.20
C ALA A 201 0.07 -7.10 5.05
N LEU A 202 -0.23 -8.38 5.30
CA LEU A 202 -1.47 -8.84 5.91
C LEU A 202 -1.28 -9.20 7.38
N PRO A 203 -2.22 -8.82 8.25
CA PRO A 203 -2.27 -9.32 9.62
C PRO A 203 -2.52 -10.84 9.60
N TRP A 204 -1.59 -11.62 10.12
CA TRP A 204 -1.64 -13.09 10.05
C TRP A 204 -2.89 -13.68 10.70
N ARG A 205 -3.35 -13.12 11.82
CA ARG A 205 -4.59 -13.56 12.49
C ARG A 205 -5.83 -13.34 11.63
N THR A 206 -5.89 -12.22 10.88
CA THR A 206 -7.01 -11.90 10.00
C THR A 206 -7.14 -12.90 8.84
N ILE A 207 -6.01 -13.44 8.39
CA ILE A 207 -5.97 -14.43 7.30
C ILE A 207 -5.95 -15.89 7.80
N GLY A 208 -6.10 -16.10 9.12
CA GLY A 208 -6.11 -17.45 9.70
C GLY A 208 -4.77 -18.17 9.61
N GLN A 209 -3.66 -17.41 9.71
CA GLN A 209 -2.31 -17.96 9.69
C GLN A 209 -1.62 -17.69 11.04
N ASP A 210 -0.60 -18.49 11.32
CA ASP A 210 0.28 -18.26 12.45
C ASP A 210 1.24 -17.12 12.19
N ASP A 211 1.89 -16.62 13.25
CA ASP A 211 2.96 -15.61 13.13
C ASP A 211 4.09 -16.18 12.25
N PRO A 212 4.42 -15.51 11.12
CA PRO A 212 5.46 -16.00 10.20
C PRO A 212 6.88 -15.92 10.77
N GLY A 213 7.05 -15.41 11.97
CA GLY A 213 8.34 -15.28 12.65
C GLY A 213 8.99 -13.91 12.50
N ARG A 214 10.10 -13.73 13.25
CA ARG A 214 10.85 -12.47 13.29
C ARG A 214 11.34 -12.10 11.88
N GLY A 215 11.13 -10.85 11.47
CA GLY A 215 11.55 -10.34 10.15
C GLY A 215 10.59 -10.65 9.01
N HIS A 216 9.66 -11.60 9.18
CA HIS A 216 8.76 -12.04 8.13
C HIS A 216 7.40 -11.32 8.19
N ALA A 217 6.77 -11.22 7.02
CA ALA A 217 5.38 -10.78 6.86
C ALA A 217 4.71 -11.57 5.73
N TYR A 218 3.41 -11.84 5.86
CA TYR A 218 2.61 -12.32 4.73
C TYR A 218 2.30 -11.16 3.80
N LEU A 219 2.68 -11.28 2.54
CA LEU A 219 2.46 -10.28 1.52
C LEU A 219 1.44 -10.79 0.49
N TYR A 220 0.43 -9.97 0.27
CA TYR A 220 -0.48 -10.13 -0.86
C TYR A 220 0.08 -9.34 -2.05
N GLU A 221 0.36 -10.04 -3.14
CA GLU A 221 0.85 -9.49 -4.38
C GLU A 221 -0.32 -9.42 -5.40
N PRO A 222 -0.76 -8.21 -5.81
CA PRO A 222 -2.00 -8.04 -6.55
C PRO A 222 -1.97 -8.52 -8.00
N SER A 223 -0.80 -8.64 -8.66
CA SER A 223 -0.78 -9.11 -10.06
C SER A 223 -1.08 -10.60 -10.17
N SER A 224 -0.61 -11.39 -9.21
CA SER A 224 -0.83 -12.83 -9.15
C SER A 224 -1.95 -13.24 -8.18
N GLY A 225 -2.35 -12.34 -7.28
CA GLY A 225 -3.26 -12.64 -6.18
C GLY A 225 -2.66 -13.56 -5.13
N SER A 226 -1.33 -13.75 -5.13
CA SER A 226 -0.65 -14.63 -4.19
C SER A 226 -0.50 -14.00 -2.81
N VAL A 227 -0.52 -14.86 -1.78
CA VAL A 227 -0.22 -14.50 -0.39
C VAL A 227 0.85 -15.44 0.12
N ARG A 228 2.03 -14.91 0.40
CA ARG A 228 3.18 -15.69 0.86
C ARG A 228 3.95 -14.93 1.92
N ALA A 229 4.62 -15.67 2.80
CA ALA A 229 5.55 -15.10 3.76
C ALA A 229 6.86 -14.70 3.05
N LEU A 230 7.36 -13.51 3.37
CA LEU A 230 8.65 -13.01 2.92
C LEU A 230 9.45 -12.50 4.09
N ASP A 231 10.75 -12.84 4.13
CA ASP A 231 11.70 -12.19 5.03
C ASP A 231 12.01 -10.77 4.52
N LEU A 232 11.48 -9.78 5.22
CA LEU A 232 11.70 -8.37 4.89
C LEU A 232 13.13 -7.92 5.21
N THR A 233 13.85 -8.64 6.07
CA THR A 233 15.22 -8.32 6.48
C THR A 233 16.28 -8.91 5.55
N ALA A 234 15.89 -9.86 4.70
CA ALA A 234 16.78 -10.47 3.72
C ALA A 234 17.40 -9.42 2.80
N ARG A 235 18.71 -9.49 2.63
CA ARG A 235 19.45 -8.59 1.74
C ARG A 235 19.09 -8.90 0.29
N ARG A 236 18.75 -7.86 -0.47
CA ARG A 236 18.41 -7.95 -1.88
C ARG A 236 19.37 -7.13 -2.73
N ASP A 237 19.70 -7.64 -3.91
CA ASP A 237 20.49 -6.91 -4.89
C ASP A 237 19.55 -5.88 -5.60
N PRO A 238 19.84 -4.57 -5.52
CA PRO A 238 18.99 -3.54 -6.10
C PRO A 238 18.93 -3.57 -7.64
N HIS A 239 19.86 -4.26 -8.29
CA HIS A 239 19.97 -4.31 -9.75
C HIS A 239 19.39 -5.60 -10.37
N ARG A 240 19.11 -6.61 -9.55
CA ARG A 240 18.51 -7.88 -9.99
C ARG A 240 17.00 -7.90 -9.75
N PRO A 241 16.26 -8.76 -10.47
CA PRO A 241 14.84 -9.00 -10.17
C PRO A 241 14.67 -9.38 -8.69
N GLY A 242 13.69 -8.77 -8.05
CA GLY A 242 13.34 -9.05 -6.66
C GLY A 242 12.42 -10.26 -6.51
N PRO A 243 12.04 -10.58 -5.26
CA PRO A 243 11.13 -11.67 -4.97
C PRO A 243 9.73 -11.40 -5.56
N ARG A 244 9.04 -12.47 -5.95
CA ARG A 244 7.68 -12.39 -6.52
C ARG A 244 6.68 -11.76 -5.56
N GLU A 245 6.89 -11.91 -4.27
CA GLU A 245 6.10 -11.32 -3.20
C GLU A 245 6.15 -9.79 -3.20
N LEU A 246 7.20 -9.19 -3.78
CA LEU A 246 7.33 -7.74 -4.00
C LEU A 246 6.97 -7.32 -5.43
N GLY A 247 6.26 -8.18 -6.18
CA GLY A 247 5.92 -7.95 -7.58
C GLY A 247 7.13 -8.04 -8.51
N GLY A 248 8.18 -8.77 -8.13
CA GLY A 248 9.43 -8.89 -8.88
C GLY A 248 10.38 -7.69 -8.71
N TRP A 249 10.04 -6.73 -7.86
CA TRP A 249 10.88 -5.56 -7.60
C TRP A 249 11.85 -5.79 -6.45
N PRO A 250 13.12 -5.35 -6.59
CA PRO A 250 14.15 -5.64 -5.57
C PRO A 250 14.03 -4.79 -4.30
N ARG A 251 13.41 -3.61 -4.38
CA ARG A 251 13.45 -2.63 -3.29
C ARG A 251 12.06 -2.33 -2.71
N VAL A 252 12.03 -2.10 -1.40
CA VAL A 252 10.92 -1.38 -0.74
C VAL A 252 11.35 0.08 -0.61
N LEU A 253 10.58 0.99 -1.20
CA LEU A 253 10.90 2.41 -1.27
C LEU A 253 10.14 3.23 -0.24
N ALA A 254 8.93 2.81 0.08
CA ALA A 254 8.13 3.45 1.12
C ALA A 254 7.22 2.44 1.82
N VAL A 255 6.84 2.77 3.04
CA VAL A 255 5.89 2.03 3.86
C VAL A 255 4.72 2.95 4.19
N ILE A 256 3.50 2.45 3.97
CA ILE A 256 2.27 3.13 4.34
C ILE A 256 1.71 2.41 5.56
N THR A 257 1.84 3.02 6.72
CA THR A 257 1.61 2.40 8.03
C THR A 257 0.76 3.30 8.92
N PRO A 258 -0.02 2.72 9.85
CA PRO A 258 -0.75 3.53 10.81
C PRO A 258 0.21 4.31 11.71
N CYS A 259 -0.04 5.60 11.90
CA CYS A 259 0.60 6.35 12.97
C CYS A 259 0.17 5.76 14.31
N SER A 260 1.13 5.50 15.19
CA SER A 260 0.81 5.34 16.61
C SER A 260 0.12 6.64 17.04
N ALA A 261 -1.09 6.55 17.59
CA ALA A 261 -1.65 7.69 18.29
C ALA A 261 -0.63 8.04 19.37
N VAL A 262 0.09 9.12 19.17
CA VAL A 262 0.77 9.78 20.28
C VAL A 262 -0.36 10.08 21.25
N GLN A 263 -0.35 9.45 22.42
CA GLN A 263 -1.19 9.89 23.51
C GLN A 263 -1.00 11.40 23.55
N SER A 264 -2.08 12.13 23.35
CA SER A 264 -2.10 13.56 23.60
C SER A 264 -1.80 13.68 25.09
N GLU A 265 -0.51 13.74 25.43
CA GLU A 265 -0.10 14.29 26.70
C GLU A 265 -0.72 15.68 26.72
N SER A 266 -1.69 15.84 27.59
CA SER A 266 -2.30 17.11 27.91
C SER A 266 -1.17 18.10 28.19
N TRP A 267 -0.92 18.97 27.23
CA TRP A 267 -0.02 20.10 27.46
C TRP A 267 -0.55 20.84 28.66
N PRO A 268 0.25 21.01 29.73
CA PRO A 268 -0.15 21.89 30.81
C PRO A 268 -0.36 23.28 30.20
N THR A 269 -1.56 23.82 30.37
CA THR A 269 -1.93 25.17 29.96
C THR A 269 -1.14 26.16 30.79
N THR A 270 0.12 26.35 30.48
CA THR A 270 0.93 27.43 31.04
C THR A 270 0.84 28.57 30.04
N SER A 271 0.04 29.57 30.43
CA SER A 271 -0.03 30.86 29.75
C SER A 271 1.36 31.49 29.70
N VAL A 272 2.04 31.42 28.58
CA VAL A 272 3.27 32.17 28.36
C VAL A 272 2.96 33.38 27.47
N SER A 273 3.05 34.54 28.10
CA SER A 273 3.07 35.86 27.48
C SER A 273 3.94 35.91 26.22
N MET A 274 3.32 36.32 25.12
CA MET A 274 4.05 36.67 23.89
C MET A 274 5.04 37.82 24.19
N ARG A 275 6.32 37.52 24.13
CA ARG A 275 7.33 38.55 23.87
C ARG A 275 7.85 38.36 22.45
N LEU A 276 7.67 39.38 21.63
CA LEU A 276 8.31 39.58 20.32
C LEU A 276 9.82 39.36 20.48
N ILE A 277 10.37 38.39 19.75
CA ILE A 277 11.81 38.32 19.47
C ILE A 277 12.01 38.28 17.96
N ASN A 278 12.81 39.23 17.57
CA ASN A 278 13.24 39.75 16.28
C ASN A 278 13.92 38.70 15.39
N ARG A 279 13.68 38.85 14.10
CA ARG A 279 14.43 38.17 13.02
C ARG A 279 15.92 38.47 13.14
N GLN A 280 16.75 37.45 13.17
CA GLN A 280 18.01 37.32 12.41
C GLN A 280 18.74 36.04 12.84
N SER A 281 19.29 35.31 11.85
CA SER A 281 20.20 34.17 11.96
C SER A 281 19.60 32.80 11.69
N CYS A 282 19.42 32.50 10.42
CA CYS A 282 19.45 31.15 9.88
C CYS A 282 20.57 31.08 8.84
N LEU A 283 21.76 30.71 9.26
CA LEU A 283 22.80 30.08 8.45
C LEU A 283 23.75 29.31 9.39
N LEU A 284 23.98 28.06 9.02
CA LEU A 284 24.99 27.10 9.52
C LEU A 284 24.52 26.04 10.53
N GLY A 285 24.37 24.84 10.01
CA GLY A 285 25.05 23.65 10.58
C GLY A 285 24.20 22.66 11.35
N ASN A 286 23.83 21.59 10.65
CA ASN A 286 23.88 20.18 11.10
C ASN A 286 22.99 19.62 12.21
N THR A 287 22.45 18.45 11.81
CA THR A 287 21.82 17.34 12.56
C THR A 287 20.33 17.45 12.77
N VAL A 288 19.61 16.89 11.80
CA VAL A 288 18.15 16.66 11.86
C VAL A 288 17.88 15.36 12.57
N SER A 289 17.40 15.46 13.78
CA SER A 289 16.60 14.42 14.44
C SER A 289 15.21 14.43 13.81
N ALA A 290 14.81 13.31 13.20
CA ALA A 290 13.54 13.18 12.52
C ALA A 290 12.37 13.18 13.52
N GLY A 291 11.78 14.35 13.74
CA GLY A 291 10.48 14.50 14.37
C GLY A 291 9.38 14.42 13.32
N CYS A 292 8.29 13.72 13.61
CA CYS A 292 7.06 13.71 12.81
C CYS A 292 6.48 15.14 12.73
N GLU A 293 6.79 15.88 11.67
CA GLU A 293 6.13 17.15 11.40
C GLU A 293 4.80 16.90 10.71
N CYS A 294 3.74 17.28 11.38
CA CYS A 294 2.38 17.30 10.87
C CYS A 294 2.25 18.33 9.74
N TRP A 295 1.78 17.89 8.60
CA TRP A 295 1.47 18.70 7.40
C TRP A 295 0.33 19.73 7.61
N GLU A 296 -0.17 19.98 8.79
CA GLU A 296 -1.29 20.92 9.04
C GLU A 296 -0.94 22.41 8.98
N ALA A 297 0.34 22.78 8.77
CA ALA A 297 0.77 24.19 8.75
C ALA A 297 0.69 24.89 7.37
N CYS A 298 0.27 24.22 6.31
CA CYS A 298 0.27 24.81 4.95
C CYS A 298 -1.10 25.14 4.34
N GLU A 299 -2.23 24.86 5.01
CA GLU A 299 -3.56 25.24 4.47
C GLU A 299 -4.09 26.61 4.92
N GLY A 300 -3.30 27.40 5.64
CA GLY A 300 -3.73 28.68 6.20
C GLY A 300 -3.32 29.95 5.47
N LEU A 301 -2.63 29.90 4.35
CA LEU A 301 -2.10 31.08 3.66
C LEU A 301 -2.39 31.10 2.16
N ALA A 302 -3.65 31.11 1.77
CA ALA A 302 -4.09 31.64 0.49
C ALA A 302 -5.55 32.05 0.56
N PHE A 303 -5.79 33.31 0.27
CA PHE A 303 -7.04 34.08 0.15
C PHE A 303 -7.39 34.97 1.34
N ARG A 304 -6.69 36.12 1.43
CA ARG A 304 -7.30 37.43 1.69
C ARG A 304 -6.50 38.49 0.91
N SER A 305 -7.01 38.90 -0.18
CA SER A 305 -7.20 40.25 -0.73
C SER A 305 -7.79 40.14 -2.11
#